data_07a9a17d85ecd14f17e7106119abdc70
#
_entry.id   07a9a17d85ecd14f17e7106119abdc70
#
_cell.length_a   1.000
_cell.length_b   1.000
_cell.length_c   1.000
_cell.angle_alpha   90.00
_cell.angle_beta   90.00
_cell.angle_gamma   90.00
#
_symmetry.space_group_name_H-M   'P 1'
#
loop_
_entity.id
_entity.type
_entity.pdbx_description
1 polymer ?
#
loop_
_entity_poly.entity_id
_entity_poly.type
_entity_poly.pdbx_seq_one_letter_code
_entity_poly.pdbx_strand_id
1 'polypeptide(L)'
;VVVVGYGTVKRRDLVGAVDQVDSKVFSERSNPSISRSLQGAIPNLNISMRDGKPSRAATINIRGTGSIGSGGGALVLIDGVEGDLETVNPQDIASVSVLKDASSAAIYGARGAFGVILVTTKSAEEGETKVTYNGSFSLHARTVKPQLVTDGYEWTTGYINAWNGYYNGQNPLPSYINNIAPYSDSWYKELARRSTDPSLERVRINDKNQYEYFANTDWMDAFYKDFNYSHEHNISVSGGNQNADYYVSGRFYDQDGIYRVGDERYKQYNVRAKGNIRIRPWLRLNNNMDFTVVDYHQPM
;
A
#
# COMPACT_ATOMS: atom_id res chain seq x y z
N VAL A 1 15.87 23.67 -9.02
CA VAL A 1 17.03 22.80 -9.28
C VAL A 1 16.52 21.37 -9.28
N VAL A 2 16.87 20.60 -10.30
CA VAL A 2 16.53 19.17 -10.40
C VAL A 2 17.81 18.37 -10.22
N VAL A 3 17.80 17.35 -9.38
CA VAL A 3 18.91 16.42 -9.27
C VAL A 3 18.84 15.47 -10.46
N VAL A 4 19.88 15.42 -11.27
CA VAL A 4 19.99 14.53 -12.42
C VAL A 4 21.33 13.80 -12.32
N GLY A 5 21.27 12.50 -12.08
CA GLY A 5 22.48 11.71 -11.92
C GLY A 5 23.32 12.14 -10.71
N TYR A 6 24.57 12.40 -10.97
CA TYR A 6 25.54 12.84 -9.95
C TYR A 6 25.65 14.38 -9.81
N GLY A 7 24.73 15.12 -10.44
CA GLY A 7 24.76 16.58 -10.43
C GLY A 7 23.37 17.22 -10.30
N THR A 8 23.38 18.53 -10.11
CA THR A 8 22.17 19.34 -10.06
C THR A 8 22.10 20.24 -11.28
N VAL A 9 21.00 20.22 -12.00
CA VAL A 9 20.76 21.06 -13.19
C VAL A 9 19.53 21.93 -12.96
N LYS A 10 19.52 23.15 -13.50
CA LYS A 10 18.32 23.99 -13.46
C LYS A 10 17.24 23.33 -14.34
N ARG A 11 15.99 23.33 -13.89
CA ARG A 11 14.86 22.70 -14.61
C ARG A 11 14.75 23.19 -16.08
N ARG A 12 15.06 24.47 -16.33
CA ARG A 12 15.05 25.06 -17.67
C ARG A 12 16.13 24.53 -18.61
N ASP A 13 17.19 23.95 -18.06
CA ASP A 13 18.36 23.49 -18.81
C ASP A 13 18.30 21.94 -19.04
N LEU A 14 17.19 21.31 -18.63
CA LEU A 14 16.95 19.89 -18.85
C LEU A 14 16.42 19.66 -20.26
N VAL A 15 17.12 18.85 -21.04
CA VAL A 15 16.76 18.49 -22.42
C VAL A 15 15.77 17.31 -22.47
N GLY A 16 15.49 16.64 -21.34
CA GLY A 16 14.67 15.43 -21.25
C GLY A 16 13.31 15.62 -20.58
N ALA A 17 12.41 14.64 -20.75
CA ALA A 17 11.11 14.60 -20.07
C ALA A 17 11.28 14.24 -18.60
N VAL A 18 11.47 15.25 -17.75
CA VAL A 18 11.61 15.10 -16.29
C VAL A 18 10.44 15.79 -15.61
N ASP A 19 9.67 15.03 -14.84
CA ASP A 19 8.66 15.59 -13.95
C ASP A 19 9.17 15.57 -12.51
N GLN A 20 8.85 16.64 -11.79
CA GLN A 20 9.25 16.80 -10.39
C GLN A 20 8.05 17.16 -9.54
N VAL A 21 7.97 16.54 -8.38
CA VAL A 21 7.00 16.81 -7.32
C VAL A 21 7.74 17.29 -6.08
N ASP A 22 7.26 18.37 -5.49
CA ASP A 22 7.86 18.98 -4.30
C ASP A 22 7.29 18.38 -3.00
N SER A 23 7.94 18.69 -1.89
CA SER A 23 7.61 18.22 -0.53
C SER A 23 6.15 18.47 -0.12
N LYS A 24 5.48 19.48 -0.65
CA LYS A 24 4.07 19.82 -0.32
C LYS A 24 3.11 18.66 -0.58
N VAL A 25 3.30 17.92 -1.67
CA VAL A 25 2.43 16.76 -2.01
C VAL A 25 2.52 15.67 -0.96
N PHE A 26 3.66 15.54 -0.30
CA PHE A 26 3.89 14.52 0.75
C PHE A 26 3.43 15.00 2.12
N SER A 27 3.59 16.29 2.42
CA SER A 27 3.20 16.86 3.71
C SER A 27 1.69 17.05 3.88
N GLU A 28 0.95 17.24 2.78
CA GLU A 28 -0.50 17.46 2.78
C GLU A 28 -1.30 16.14 2.71
N ARG A 29 -0.64 15.03 2.40
CA ARG A 29 -1.28 13.71 2.31
C ARG A 29 -0.78 12.81 3.45
N SER A 30 -1.67 12.43 4.35
CA SER A 30 -1.38 11.42 5.38
C SER A 30 -1.40 10.03 4.74
N ASN A 31 -0.31 9.66 4.08
CA ASN A 31 -0.15 8.35 3.46
C ASN A 31 1.02 7.59 4.11
N PRO A 32 0.87 6.27 4.32
CA PRO A 32 1.92 5.45 4.91
C PRO A 32 3.15 5.35 4.01
N SER A 33 2.99 5.50 2.69
CA SER A 33 4.06 5.31 1.73
C SER A 33 4.13 6.41 0.68
N ILE A 34 5.33 6.60 0.13
CA ILE A 34 5.59 7.56 -0.94
C ILE A 34 4.85 7.17 -2.22
N SER A 35 4.82 5.90 -2.58
CA SER A 35 4.14 5.43 -3.79
C SER A 35 2.67 5.84 -3.80
N ARG A 36 1.96 5.71 -2.68
CA ARG A 36 0.58 6.17 -2.57
C ARG A 36 0.44 7.69 -2.74
N SER A 37 1.39 8.44 -2.21
CA SER A 37 1.40 9.91 -2.35
C SER A 37 1.68 10.36 -3.78
N LEU A 38 2.47 9.60 -4.54
CA LEU A 38 2.79 9.88 -5.93
C LEU A 38 1.66 9.52 -6.91
N GLN A 39 0.70 8.69 -6.50
CA GLN A 39 -0.40 8.27 -7.36
C GLN A 39 -1.22 9.48 -7.83
N GLY A 40 -1.30 9.67 -9.14
CA GLY A 40 -1.98 10.80 -9.76
C GLY A 40 -1.26 12.15 -9.64
N ALA A 41 -0.09 12.22 -8.97
CA ALA A 41 0.69 13.44 -8.85
C ALA A 41 1.63 13.68 -10.04
N ILE A 42 2.04 12.61 -10.72
CA ILE A 42 2.97 12.68 -11.86
C ILE A 42 2.29 12.06 -13.09
N PRO A 43 2.16 12.80 -14.21
CA PRO A 43 1.63 12.27 -15.47
C PRO A 43 2.45 11.07 -15.97
N ASN A 44 1.77 10.04 -16.50
CA ASN A 44 2.38 8.81 -17.02
C ASN A 44 3.17 7.96 -15.99
N LEU A 45 3.03 8.24 -14.70
CA LEU A 45 3.48 7.37 -13.63
C LEU A 45 2.31 6.49 -13.20
N ASN A 46 2.31 5.25 -13.63
CA ASN A 46 1.29 4.27 -13.27
C ASN A 46 1.68 3.56 -11.98
N ILE A 47 0.91 3.80 -10.93
CA ILE A 47 1.08 3.14 -9.65
C ILE A 47 -0.14 2.27 -9.42
N SER A 48 0.08 0.95 -9.37
CA SER A 48 -0.95 -0.05 -9.14
C SER A 48 -0.75 -0.72 -7.79
N MET A 49 -1.81 -0.69 -7.00
CA MET A 49 -1.89 -1.42 -5.73
C MET A 49 -2.87 -2.57 -5.89
N ARG A 50 -2.44 -3.78 -5.53
CA ARG A 50 -3.27 -4.98 -5.65
C ARG A 50 -4.33 -5.05 -4.56
N ASP A 51 -4.01 -4.51 -3.39
CA ASP A 51 -4.90 -4.47 -2.22
C ASP A 51 -4.59 -3.25 -1.35
N GLY A 52 -5.34 -3.08 -0.27
CA GLY A 52 -5.19 -1.96 0.67
C GLY A 52 -4.20 -2.21 1.82
N LYS A 53 -3.48 -3.33 1.82
CA LYS A 53 -2.56 -3.67 2.92
C LYS A 53 -1.37 -2.71 2.97
N PRO A 54 -1.01 -2.19 4.15
CA PRO A 54 0.11 -1.25 4.29
C PRO A 54 1.46 -1.91 4.03
N SER A 55 1.56 -3.23 4.23
CA SER A 55 2.78 -4.01 4.02
C SER A 55 3.07 -4.34 2.56
N ARG A 56 2.14 -4.06 1.66
CA ARG A 56 2.31 -4.41 0.25
C ARG A 56 2.82 -3.25 -0.56
N ALA A 57 4.01 -3.46 -1.16
CA ALA A 57 4.60 -2.50 -2.08
C ALA A 57 3.72 -2.30 -3.33
N ALA A 58 3.65 -1.07 -3.81
CA ALA A 58 3.00 -0.75 -5.06
C ALA A 58 3.84 -1.20 -6.26
N THR A 59 3.18 -1.60 -7.33
CA THR A 59 3.86 -1.82 -8.61
C THR A 59 3.93 -0.48 -9.36
N ILE A 60 5.15 -0.04 -9.65
CA ILE A 60 5.40 1.24 -10.30
C ILE A 60 5.84 1.01 -11.73
N ASN A 61 5.15 1.64 -12.67
CA ASN A 61 5.43 1.53 -14.09
C ASN A 61 5.40 2.93 -14.75
N ILE A 62 6.47 3.29 -15.48
CA ILE A 62 6.61 4.60 -16.12
C ILE A 62 6.33 4.52 -17.63
N ARG A 63 6.65 3.40 -18.28
CA ARG A 63 6.60 3.28 -19.75
C ARG A 63 5.72 2.13 -20.25
N GLY A 64 4.88 1.56 -19.40
CA GLY A 64 4.13 0.35 -19.72
C GLY A 64 4.98 -0.92 -19.55
N THR A 65 4.36 -2.07 -19.76
CA THR A 65 5.06 -3.35 -19.72
C THR A 65 5.80 -3.56 -21.04
N GLY A 66 7.12 -3.33 -21.05
CA GLY A 66 7.92 -3.41 -22.28
C GLY A 66 8.11 -4.82 -22.83
N SER A 67 7.84 -5.87 -22.06
CA SER A 67 7.95 -7.26 -22.50
C SER A 67 7.23 -8.20 -21.53
N ILE A 68 6.62 -9.24 -22.06
CA ILE A 68 6.08 -10.35 -21.27
C ILE A 68 7.27 -11.12 -20.68
N GLY A 69 7.40 -11.07 -19.35
CA GLY A 69 8.46 -11.79 -18.61
C GLY A 69 9.69 -10.97 -18.22
N SER A 70 9.89 -9.76 -18.72
CA SER A 70 10.87 -8.84 -18.15
C SER A 70 10.20 -8.05 -17.02
N GLY A 71 10.42 -8.45 -15.78
CA GLY A 71 9.93 -7.75 -14.57
C GLY A 71 10.64 -6.40 -14.38
N GLY A 72 10.47 -5.47 -15.36
CA GLY A 72 11.10 -4.17 -15.35
C GLY A 72 10.34 -3.15 -14.53
N GLY A 73 10.60 -3.08 -13.23
CA GLY A 73 10.22 -1.94 -12.40
C GLY A 73 11.14 -0.73 -12.67
N ALA A 74 10.65 0.47 -12.39
CA ALA A 74 11.47 1.67 -12.40
C ALA A 74 12.61 1.56 -11.38
N LEU A 75 13.80 2.04 -11.74
CA LEU A 75 14.91 2.14 -10.80
C LEU A 75 14.62 3.26 -9.79
N VAL A 76 14.66 2.95 -8.51
CA VAL A 76 14.48 3.93 -7.44
C VAL A 76 15.81 4.26 -6.80
N LEU A 77 16.14 5.54 -6.74
CA LEU A 77 17.35 6.04 -6.09
C LEU A 77 16.97 7.06 -5.01
N ILE A 78 17.39 6.80 -3.79
CA ILE A 78 17.19 7.67 -2.62
C ILE A 78 18.53 8.32 -2.32
N ASP A 79 18.61 9.63 -2.51
CA ASP A 79 19.88 10.41 -2.40
C ASP A 79 21.05 9.77 -3.19
N GLY A 80 20.74 9.16 -4.36
CA GLY A 80 21.72 8.52 -5.25
C GLY A 80 22.01 7.04 -4.95
N VAL A 81 21.44 6.47 -3.91
CA VAL A 81 21.57 5.04 -3.55
C VAL A 81 20.28 4.32 -3.89
N GLU A 82 20.38 3.12 -4.47
CA GLU A 82 19.21 2.30 -4.75
C GLU A 82 18.50 1.89 -3.46
N GLY A 83 17.17 2.03 -3.46
CA GLY A 83 16.35 1.76 -2.29
C GLY A 83 14.88 1.54 -2.62
N ASP A 84 14.10 1.28 -1.59
CA ASP A 84 12.67 1.05 -1.68
C ASP A 84 11.89 2.29 -1.22
N LEU A 85 10.95 2.75 -2.04
CA LEU A 85 10.06 3.89 -1.73
C LEU A 85 9.21 3.65 -0.48
N GLU A 86 8.87 2.42 -0.19
CA GLU A 86 8.00 2.08 0.95
C GLU A 86 8.72 2.24 2.30
N THR A 87 10.06 2.23 2.29
CA THR A 87 10.85 2.35 3.51
C THR A 87 11.15 3.80 3.90
N VAL A 88 11.03 4.74 2.96
CA VAL A 88 11.36 6.14 3.22
C VAL A 88 10.20 6.86 3.91
N ASN A 89 10.53 7.66 4.91
CA ASN A 89 9.59 8.55 5.56
C ASN A 89 9.11 9.66 4.59
N PRO A 90 7.82 9.75 4.24
CA PRO A 90 7.31 10.78 3.33
C PRO A 90 7.59 12.22 3.80
N GLN A 91 7.66 12.43 5.13
CA GLN A 91 7.92 13.75 5.69
C GLN A 91 9.37 14.21 5.52
N ASP A 92 10.30 13.29 5.23
CA ASP A 92 11.71 13.60 4.98
C ASP A 92 12.01 13.95 3.52
N ILE A 93 11.02 13.88 2.63
CA ILE A 93 11.23 14.14 1.21
C ILE A 93 11.27 15.65 0.95
N ALA A 94 12.30 16.07 0.21
CA ALA A 94 12.39 17.39 -0.37
C ALA A 94 11.74 17.44 -1.77
N SER A 95 12.05 16.44 -2.61
CA SER A 95 11.48 16.33 -3.95
C SER A 95 11.60 14.92 -4.49
N VAL A 96 10.71 14.57 -5.42
CA VAL A 96 10.81 13.36 -6.25
C VAL A 96 10.83 13.76 -7.70
N SER A 97 11.85 13.31 -8.43
CA SER A 97 12.00 13.54 -9.87
C SER A 97 11.88 12.21 -10.61
N VAL A 98 11.11 12.18 -11.69
CA VAL A 98 10.90 10.99 -12.51
C VAL A 98 11.48 11.23 -13.90
N LEU A 99 12.50 10.43 -14.24
CA LEU A 99 13.13 10.43 -15.56
C LEU A 99 12.39 9.46 -16.46
N LYS A 100 11.68 10.00 -17.43
CA LYS A 100 10.75 9.23 -18.28
C LYS A 100 11.33 8.84 -19.63
N ASP A 101 12.38 9.51 -20.08
CA ASP A 101 12.98 9.25 -21.38
C ASP A 101 14.31 8.49 -21.26
N ALA A 102 14.72 7.87 -22.37
CA ALA A 102 15.96 7.13 -22.41
C ALA A 102 17.19 8.02 -22.31
N SER A 103 17.10 9.28 -22.77
CA SER A 103 18.25 10.19 -22.76
C SER A 103 18.57 10.64 -21.34
N SER A 104 17.55 11.01 -20.54
CA SER A 104 17.74 11.37 -19.13
C SER A 104 18.14 10.16 -18.26
N ALA A 105 17.66 8.95 -18.62
CA ALA A 105 17.97 7.72 -17.89
C ALA A 105 19.27 7.04 -18.33
N ALA A 106 19.90 7.48 -19.43
CA ALA A 106 21.07 6.83 -20.03
C ALA A 106 22.26 6.66 -19.09
N ILE A 107 22.47 7.60 -18.18
CA ILE A 107 23.55 7.55 -17.19
C ILE A 107 23.44 6.36 -16.21
N TYR A 108 22.23 5.79 -16.07
CA TYR A 108 21.96 4.63 -15.23
C TYR A 108 22.04 3.29 -16.00
N GLY A 109 22.41 3.36 -17.29
CA GLY A 109 22.59 2.18 -18.14
C GLY A 109 21.32 1.34 -18.28
N ALA A 110 21.48 0.02 -18.39
CA ALA A 110 20.37 -0.92 -18.57
C ALA A 110 19.35 -0.90 -17.43
N ARG A 111 19.76 -0.55 -16.22
CA ARG A 111 18.86 -0.45 -15.05
C ARG A 111 17.87 0.71 -15.16
N GLY A 112 18.22 1.77 -15.90
CA GLY A 112 17.34 2.91 -16.17
C GLY A 112 16.38 2.71 -17.34
N ALA A 113 16.39 1.57 -18.03
CA ALA A 113 15.60 1.34 -19.24
C ALA A 113 14.10 1.48 -19.04
N PHE A 114 13.59 1.15 -17.84
CA PHE A 114 12.18 1.25 -17.47
C PHE A 114 11.81 2.57 -16.77
N GLY A 115 12.74 3.54 -16.76
CA GLY A 115 12.63 4.82 -16.09
C GLY A 115 13.31 4.84 -14.72
N VAL A 116 13.58 6.04 -14.22
CA VAL A 116 14.26 6.25 -12.95
C VAL A 116 13.47 7.21 -12.08
N ILE A 117 13.33 6.86 -10.82
CA ILE A 117 12.71 7.69 -9.77
C ILE A 117 13.83 8.15 -8.84
N LEU A 118 14.05 9.45 -8.81
CA LEU A 118 15.05 10.08 -7.95
C LEU A 118 14.36 10.73 -6.76
N VAL A 119 14.57 10.19 -5.59
CA VAL A 119 14.09 10.76 -4.32
C VAL A 119 15.22 11.55 -3.69
N THR A 120 14.98 12.84 -3.51
CA THR A 120 15.87 13.71 -2.75
C THR A 120 15.27 13.97 -1.39
N THR A 121 15.99 13.65 -0.33
CA THR A 121 15.51 13.89 1.02
C THR A 121 15.98 15.25 1.54
N LYS A 122 15.25 15.78 2.53
CA LYS A 122 15.55 17.05 3.17
C LYS A 122 16.98 17.05 3.70
N SER A 123 17.63 18.18 3.56
CA SER A 123 18.94 18.47 4.13
C SER A 123 18.80 19.64 5.09
N ALA A 124 19.76 19.81 5.96
CA ALA A 124 19.83 20.97 6.79
C ALA A 124 20.07 22.23 5.94
N GLU A 125 19.55 23.34 6.42
CA GLU A 125 19.84 24.67 5.92
C GLU A 125 20.61 25.43 7.00
N GLU A 126 21.51 26.33 6.57
CA GLU A 126 22.20 27.23 7.50
C GLU A 126 21.14 28.09 8.19
N GLY A 127 21.22 28.19 9.52
CA GLY A 127 20.30 28.98 10.31
C GLY A 127 20.12 28.45 11.73
N GLU A 128 19.21 29.08 12.45
CA GLU A 128 18.86 28.69 13.81
C GLU A 128 18.26 27.27 13.84
N THR A 129 18.47 26.61 14.98
CA THR A 129 17.88 25.27 15.19
C THR A 129 16.35 25.33 15.14
N LYS A 130 15.77 24.59 14.23
CA LYS A 130 14.32 24.47 14.06
C LYS A 130 13.90 23.06 14.46
N VAL A 131 12.93 22.98 15.37
CA VAL A 131 12.24 21.73 15.73
C VAL A 131 10.86 21.74 15.10
N THR A 132 10.53 20.67 14.41
CA THR A 132 9.21 20.51 13.77
C THR A 132 8.61 19.20 14.22
N TYR A 133 7.35 19.25 14.65
CA TYR A 133 6.56 18.07 14.96
C TYR A 133 5.31 18.04 14.06
N ASN A 134 5.06 16.91 13.46
CA ASN A 134 3.85 16.64 12.68
C ASN A 134 3.20 15.37 13.23
N GLY A 135 1.93 15.48 13.62
CA GLY A 135 1.11 14.34 14.00
C GLY A 135 -0.10 14.22 13.10
N SER A 136 -0.47 13.01 12.72
CA SER A 136 -1.69 12.74 11.98
C SER A 136 -2.44 11.55 12.53
N PHE A 137 -3.77 11.61 12.44
CA PHE A 137 -4.67 10.51 12.72
C PHE A 137 -5.58 10.35 11.51
N SER A 138 -5.69 9.13 11.01
CA SER A 138 -6.49 8.82 9.83
C SER A 138 -7.45 7.68 10.10
N LEU A 139 -8.67 7.84 9.61
CA LEU A 139 -9.69 6.81 9.60
C LEU A 139 -9.82 6.28 8.17
N HIS A 140 -9.70 4.98 8.01
CA HIS A 140 -9.81 4.31 6.73
C HIS A 140 -11.13 3.54 6.67
N ALA A 141 -11.86 3.69 5.57
CA ALA A 141 -13.10 2.97 5.30
C ALA A 141 -12.97 2.16 4.01
N ARG A 142 -13.75 1.11 3.90
CA ARG A 142 -13.87 0.35 2.65
C ARG A 142 -14.46 1.25 1.56
N THR A 143 -13.78 1.41 0.44
CA THR A 143 -14.24 2.22 -0.70
C THR A 143 -15.33 1.52 -1.51
N VAL A 144 -15.33 0.18 -1.49
CA VAL A 144 -16.32 -0.64 -2.19
C VAL A 144 -16.82 -1.72 -1.22
N LYS A 145 -18.13 -1.77 -1.03
CA LYS A 145 -18.83 -2.84 -0.34
C LYS A 145 -19.67 -3.59 -1.39
N PRO A 146 -19.21 -4.76 -1.88
CA PRO A 146 -20.01 -5.51 -2.87
C PRO A 146 -21.32 -5.94 -2.25
N GLN A 147 -22.38 -5.82 -3.02
CA GLN A 147 -23.68 -6.39 -2.63
C GLN A 147 -23.63 -7.91 -2.89
N LEU A 148 -23.50 -8.65 -1.82
CA LEU A 148 -23.49 -10.10 -1.86
C LEU A 148 -24.87 -10.64 -1.46
N VAL A 149 -25.26 -11.75 -2.06
CA VAL A 149 -26.40 -12.53 -1.60
C VAL A 149 -25.99 -13.25 -0.31
N THR A 150 -26.48 -12.75 0.83
CA THR A 150 -26.14 -13.27 2.16
C THR A 150 -27.18 -14.27 2.68
N ASP A 151 -28.41 -14.29 2.11
CA ASP A 151 -29.42 -15.27 2.42
C ASP A 151 -29.07 -16.61 1.78
N GLY A 152 -28.90 -17.64 2.61
CA GLY A 152 -28.50 -18.98 2.17
C GLY A 152 -29.52 -19.67 1.27
N TYR A 153 -30.81 -19.40 1.46
CA TYR A 153 -31.85 -19.96 0.60
C TYR A 153 -31.88 -19.31 -0.78
N GLU A 154 -31.78 -17.98 -0.83
CA GLU A 154 -31.70 -17.22 -2.08
C GLU A 154 -30.45 -17.63 -2.89
N TRP A 155 -29.28 -17.71 -2.22
CA TRP A 155 -28.04 -18.14 -2.86
C TRP A 155 -28.14 -19.56 -3.42
N THR A 156 -28.68 -20.50 -2.61
CA THR A 156 -28.83 -21.91 -3.02
C THR A 156 -29.79 -22.04 -4.17
N THR A 157 -30.90 -21.31 -4.14
CA THR A 157 -31.89 -21.29 -5.23
C THR A 157 -31.26 -20.74 -6.51
N GLY A 158 -30.51 -19.66 -6.43
CA GLY A 158 -29.76 -19.10 -7.55
C GLY A 158 -28.79 -20.11 -8.16
N TYR A 159 -28.03 -20.81 -7.30
CA TYR A 159 -27.12 -21.89 -7.74
C TYR A 159 -27.82 -23.01 -8.45
N ILE A 160 -28.93 -23.52 -7.90
CA ILE A 160 -29.74 -24.59 -8.50
C ILE A 160 -30.29 -24.15 -9.87
N ASN A 161 -30.82 -22.95 -9.97
CA ASN A 161 -31.31 -22.40 -11.21
C ASN A 161 -30.20 -22.24 -12.27
N ALA A 162 -29.03 -21.77 -11.88
CA ALA A 162 -27.90 -21.67 -12.77
C ALA A 162 -27.42 -23.05 -13.26
N TRP A 163 -27.34 -24.03 -12.37
CA TRP A 163 -26.98 -25.40 -12.71
C TRP A 163 -27.95 -26.02 -13.72
N ASN A 164 -29.24 -25.93 -13.43
CA ASN A 164 -30.30 -26.45 -14.32
C ASN A 164 -30.30 -25.73 -15.68
N GLY A 165 -30.05 -24.42 -15.69
CA GLY A 165 -29.95 -23.66 -16.93
C GLY A 165 -28.74 -24.07 -17.78
N TYR A 166 -27.59 -24.30 -17.15
CA TYR A 166 -26.38 -24.72 -17.85
C TYR A 166 -26.48 -26.13 -18.44
N TYR A 167 -27.07 -27.06 -17.71
CA TYR A 167 -27.21 -28.45 -18.13
C TYR A 167 -28.56 -28.78 -18.73
N ASN A 168 -29.43 -27.80 -19.00
CA ASN A 168 -30.82 -28.00 -19.51
C ASN A 168 -31.63 -29.00 -18.67
N GLY A 169 -31.38 -29.06 -17.36
CA GLY A 169 -32.04 -29.99 -16.44
C GLY A 169 -31.66 -31.46 -16.63
N GLN A 170 -30.69 -31.79 -17.46
CA GLN A 170 -30.28 -33.16 -17.76
C GLN A 170 -29.35 -33.79 -16.73
N ASN A 171 -28.61 -32.97 -15.99
CA ASN A 171 -27.68 -33.47 -14.98
C ASN A 171 -28.29 -33.37 -13.57
N PRO A 172 -28.10 -34.39 -12.73
CA PRO A 172 -28.50 -34.30 -11.33
C PRO A 172 -27.69 -33.18 -10.64
N LEU A 173 -28.29 -32.56 -9.64
CA LEU A 173 -27.59 -31.60 -8.81
C LEU A 173 -26.39 -32.26 -8.14
N PRO A 174 -25.27 -31.52 -7.97
CA PRO A 174 -24.10 -32.07 -7.29
C PRO A 174 -24.46 -32.44 -5.85
N SER A 175 -23.88 -33.53 -5.35
CA SER A 175 -24.08 -33.98 -3.97
C SER A 175 -23.63 -32.98 -2.92
N TYR A 176 -22.78 -32.03 -3.33
CA TYR A 176 -22.32 -30.91 -2.48
C TYR A 176 -22.46 -29.61 -3.26
N ILE A 177 -23.12 -28.63 -2.66
CA ILE A 177 -23.18 -27.25 -3.20
C ILE A 177 -21.85 -26.54 -2.96
N ASN A 178 -21.18 -26.91 -1.88
CA ASN A 178 -19.82 -26.55 -1.58
C ASN A 178 -19.12 -27.77 -0.91
N ASN A 179 -17.85 -27.68 -0.61
CA ASN A 179 -17.08 -28.78 -0.04
C ASN A 179 -17.53 -29.22 1.38
N ILE A 180 -18.48 -28.51 1.99
CA ILE A 180 -18.85 -28.68 3.40
C ILE A 180 -20.32 -29.12 3.54
N ALA A 181 -21.23 -28.57 2.71
CA ALA A 181 -22.66 -28.80 2.85
C ALA A 181 -23.18 -29.84 1.84
N PRO A 182 -23.63 -31.02 2.28
CA PRO A 182 -24.29 -31.97 1.40
C PRO A 182 -25.64 -31.39 0.92
N TYR A 183 -25.90 -31.50 -0.37
CA TYR A 183 -27.21 -31.15 -0.94
C TYR A 183 -28.16 -32.34 -0.86
N SER A 184 -29.37 -32.10 -0.33
CA SER A 184 -30.50 -33.00 -0.43
C SER A 184 -31.80 -32.18 -0.47
N ASP A 185 -32.85 -32.74 -1.04
CA ASP A 185 -34.15 -32.07 -1.08
C ASP A 185 -34.70 -31.80 0.33
N SER A 186 -34.43 -32.68 1.27
CA SER A 186 -34.81 -32.47 2.68
C SER A 186 -34.06 -31.31 3.34
N TRP A 187 -32.76 -31.21 3.08
CA TRP A 187 -31.96 -30.08 3.56
C TRP A 187 -32.42 -28.76 2.92
N TYR A 188 -32.69 -28.75 1.63
CA TYR A 188 -33.16 -27.54 0.94
C TYR A 188 -34.54 -27.06 1.43
N LYS A 189 -35.50 -28.01 1.65
CA LYS A 189 -36.78 -27.67 2.26
C LYS A 189 -36.64 -27.11 3.66
N GLU A 190 -35.71 -27.65 4.46
CA GLU A 190 -35.45 -27.17 5.80
C GLU A 190 -34.76 -25.82 5.77
N LEU A 191 -33.88 -25.57 4.79
CA LEU A 191 -33.28 -24.25 4.57
C LEU A 191 -34.36 -23.21 4.23
N ALA A 192 -35.29 -23.52 3.32
CA ALA A 192 -36.41 -22.66 2.98
C ALA A 192 -37.26 -22.30 4.20
N ARG A 193 -37.58 -23.28 5.04
CA ARG A 193 -38.35 -23.09 6.26
C ARG A 193 -37.63 -22.14 7.22
N ARG A 194 -36.33 -22.33 7.42
CA ARG A 194 -35.51 -21.51 8.33
C ARG A 194 -35.19 -20.13 7.78
N SER A 195 -35.25 -19.92 6.49
CA SER A 195 -35.14 -18.61 5.86
C SER A 195 -36.35 -17.73 6.19
N THR A 196 -37.55 -18.33 6.31
CA THR A 196 -38.79 -17.60 6.63
C THR A 196 -39.08 -17.48 8.13
N ASP A 197 -38.50 -18.35 8.96
CA ASP A 197 -38.71 -18.37 10.41
C ASP A 197 -37.38 -18.12 11.17
N PRO A 198 -37.13 -16.87 11.64
CA PRO A 198 -35.91 -16.53 12.35
C PRO A 198 -35.82 -17.14 13.77
N SER A 199 -36.91 -17.72 14.30
CA SER A 199 -36.92 -18.38 15.63
C SER A 199 -36.24 -19.76 15.60
N LEU A 200 -36.06 -20.33 14.42
CA LEU A 200 -35.44 -21.63 14.26
C LEU A 200 -33.90 -21.54 14.28
N GLU A 201 -33.28 -22.47 14.98
CA GLU A 201 -31.83 -22.53 15.03
C GLU A 201 -31.20 -22.76 13.65
N ARG A 202 -30.10 -22.09 13.36
CA ARG A 202 -29.39 -22.18 12.07
C ARG A 202 -28.48 -23.40 11.98
N VAL A 203 -28.39 -24.21 13.03
CA VAL A 203 -27.59 -25.41 13.09
C VAL A 203 -28.44 -26.51 13.73
N ARG A 204 -28.36 -27.70 13.20
CA ARG A 204 -28.89 -28.92 13.84
C ARG A 204 -27.91 -30.08 13.73
N ILE A 205 -28.11 -31.09 14.57
CA ILE A 205 -27.43 -32.39 14.43
C ILE A 205 -28.40 -33.31 13.67
N ASN A 206 -27.91 -33.90 12.56
CA ASN A 206 -28.69 -34.85 11.76
C ASN A 206 -28.65 -36.27 12.37
N ASP A 207 -29.41 -37.19 11.74
CA ASP A 207 -29.48 -38.59 12.21
C ASP A 207 -28.15 -39.36 12.17
N LYS A 208 -27.17 -38.82 11.45
CA LYS A 208 -25.81 -39.37 11.35
C LYS A 208 -24.84 -38.75 12.40
N ASN A 209 -25.37 -37.99 13.36
CA ASN A 209 -24.60 -37.24 14.35
C ASN A 209 -23.60 -36.25 13.77
N GLN A 210 -23.99 -35.57 12.64
CA GLN A 210 -23.22 -34.55 11.96
C GLN A 210 -23.94 -33.20 12.05
N TYR A 211 -23.18 -32.11 12.13
CA TYR A 211 -23.76 -30.78 12.07
C TYR A 211 -24.26 -30.44 10.66
N GLU A 212 -25.50 -30.04 10.56
CA GLU A 212 -26.08 -29.41 9.37
C GLU A 212 -26.28 -27.93 9.61
N TYR A 213 -25.81 -27.11 8.66
CA TYR A 213 -25.83 -25.67 8.75
C TYR A 213 -26.85 -25.08 7.77
N PHE A 214 -27.62 -24.11 8.28
CA PHE A 214 -28.65 -23.38 7.52
C PHE A 214 -28.38 -21.88 7.66
N ALA A 215 -27.14 -21.46 7.40
CA ALA A 215 -26.66 -20.15 7.78
C ALA A 215 -26.98 -19.08 6.74
N ASN A 216 -27.25 -17.89 7.26
CA ASN A 216 -27.26 -16.61 6.52
C ASN A 216 -26.09 -15.80 7.07
N THR A 217 -24.93 -15.91 6.48
CA THR A 217 -23.72 -15.23 6.98
C THR A 217 -23.27 -14.20 5.96
N ASP A 218 -23.23 -12.94 6.38
CA ASP A 218 -22.48 -11.93 5.66
C ASP A 218 -21.01 -12.09 5.97
N TRP A 219 -20.30 -12.81 5.10
CA TRP A 219 -18.88 -13.05 5.26
C TRP A 219 -18.04 -11.78 5.17
N MET A 220 -18.52 -10.77 4.45
CA MET A 220 -17.82 -9.48 4.41
C MET A 220 -17.86 -8.77 5.76
N ASP A 221 -19.01 -8.76 6.42
CA ASP A 221 -19.13 -8.18 7.76
C ASP A 221 -18.54 -9.08 8.85
N ALA A 222 -18.51 -10.39 8.65
CA ALA A 222 -17.89 -11.33 9.58
C ALA A 222 -16.35 -11.17 9.62
N PHE A 223 -15.72 -10.95 8.45
CA PHE A 223 -14.27 -10.91 8.35
C PHE A 223 -13.69 -9.50 8.36
N TYR A 224 -14.40 -8.48 7.87
CA TYR A 224 -13.85 -7.15 7.66
C TYR A 224 -14.47 -6.11 8.58
N LYS A 225 -13.64 -5.24 9.13
CA LYS A 225 -14.07 -4.03 9.82
C LYS A 225 -14.64 -3.03 8.82
N ASP A 226 -15.62 -2.21 9.21
CA ASP A 226 -16.08 -1.09 8.39
C ASP A 226 -15.04 0.04 8.37
N PHE A 227 -14.33 0.20 9.48
CA PHE A 227 -13.31 1.22 9.68
C PHE A 227 -12.10 0.62 10.35
N ASN A 228 -10.94 1.10 9.98
CA ASN A 228 -9.69 0.93 10.70
C ASN A 228 -8.98 2.28 10.79
N TYR A 229 -8.04 2.40 11.70
CA TYR A 229 -7.35 3.65 11.96
C TYR A 229 -5.84 3.52 11.78
N SER A 230 -5.22 4.67 11.54
CA SER A 230 -3.78 4.81 11.63
C SER A 230 -3.40 6.11 12.31
N HIS A 231 -2.23 6.14 12.93
CA HIS A 231 -1.66 7.36 13.46
C HIS A 231 -0.18 7.44 13.14
N GLU A 232 0.29 8.65 13.01
CA GLU A 232 1.66 8.96 12.67
C GLU A 232 2.18 10.09 13.55
N HIS A 233 3.40 9.93 14.01
CA HIS A 233 4.14 10.95 14.74
C HIS A 233 5.48 11.13 14.08
N ASN A 234 5.79 12.35 13.67
CA ASN A 234 7.06 12.71 13.06
C ASN A 234 7.66 13.89 13.80
N ILE A 235 8.91 13.78 14.18
CA ILE A 235 9.70 14.88 14.74
C ILE A 235 10.95 15.08 13.90
N SER A 236 11.29 16.31 13.61
CA SER A 236 12.55 16.64 12.95
C SER A 236 13.22 17.83 13.59
N VAL A 237 14.53 17.80 13.61
CA VAL A 237 15.40 18.86 14.10
C VAL A 237 16.41 19.19 13.01
N SER A 238 16.49 20.44 12.61
CA SER A 238 17.44 20.90 11.61
C SER A 238 18.06 22.22 12.05
N GLY A 239 19.28 22.45 11.63
CA GLY A 239 19.98 23.70 11.91
C GLY A 239 21.42 23.62 11.44
N GLY A 240 22.13 24.73 11.56
CA GLY A 240 23.54 24.74 11.20
C GLY A 240 24.11 26.12 11.02
N ASN A 241 25.41 26.14 10.75
CA ASN A 241 26.17 27.32 10.44
C ASN A 241 27.07 27.04 9.23
N GLN A 242 27.92 28.02 8.86
CA GLN A 242 28.82 27.89 7.70
C GLN A 242 29.80 26.70 7.79
N ASN A 243 30.04 26.13 8.99
CA ASN A 243 30.98 25.04 9.19
C ASN A 243 30.34 23.69 9.38
N ALA A 244 29.09 23.64 9.89
CA ALA A 244 28.38 22.41 10.12
C ALA A 244 26.86 22.62 10.00
N ASP A 245 26.21 21.72 9.36
CA ASP A 245 24.74 21.65 9.29
C ASP A 245 24.27 20.23 9.60
N TYR A 246 23.06 20.13 10.12
CA TYR A 246 22.47 18.84 10.49
C TYR A 246 20.96 18.82 10.27
N TYR A 247 20.46 17.64 9.90
CA TYR A 247 19.05 17.29 9.83
C TYR A 247 18.87 15.92 10.48
N VAL A 248 18.05 15.84 11.51
CA VAL A 248 17.71 14.57 12.18
C VAL A 248 16.19 14.46 12.23
N SER A 249 15.65 13.31 11.87
CA SER A 249 14.23 13.03 11.98
C SER A 249 13.96 11.66 12.58
N GLY A 250 12.80 11.53 13.22
CA GLY A 250 12.26 10.30 13.72
C GLY A 250 10.78 10.21 13.38
N ARG A 251 10.33 9.07 12.87
CA ARG A 251 8.93 8.78 12.56
C ARG A 251 8.48 7.49 13.23
N PHE A 252 7.28 7.54 13.77
CA PHE A 252 6.52 6.38 14.18
C PHE A 252 5.20 6.38 13.42
N TYR A 253 4.90 5.27 12.75
CA TYR A 253 3.65 5.02 12.06
C TYR A 253 3.04 3.73 12.58
N ASP A 254 1.75 3.73 12.88
CA ASP A 254 1.01 2.57 13.36
C ASP A 254 -0.35 2.52 12.63
N GLN A 255 -0.66 1.40 12.01
CA GLN A 255 -1.92 1.16 11.31
C GLN A 255 -2.54 -0.15 11.76
N ASP A 256 -3.78 -0.09 12.20
CA ASP A 256 -4.63 -1.24 12.46
C ASP A 256 -5.05 -1.92 11.15
N GLY A 257 -5.19 -3.24 11.16
CA GLY A 257 -5.63 -4.01 10.02
C GLY A 257 -7.13 -3.95 9.77
N ILE A 258 -7.55 -4.45 8.60
CA ILE A 258 -8.95 -4.41 8.19
C ILE A 258 -9.75 -5.65 8.63
N TYR A 259 -9.07 -6.69 9.10
CA TYR A 259 -9.73 -7.92 9.54
C TYR A 259 -10.28 -7.80 10.96
N ARG A 260 -11.50 -8.35 11.19
CA ARG A 260 -12.10 -8.47 12.54
C ARG A 260 -11.47 -9.58 13.33
N VAL A 261 -11.08 -10.64 12.63
CA VAL A 261 -10.52 -11.86 13.22
C VAL A 261 -9.01 -11.85 13.01
N GLY A 262 -8.29 -12.09 14.08
CA GLY A 262 -6.85 -11.93 14.08
C GLY A 262 -6.42 -10.49 14.36
N ASP A 263 -5.18 -10.32 14.74
CA ASP A 263 -4.60 -9.02 15.09
C ASP A 263 -3.63 -8.59 13.98
N GLU A 264 -4.22 -8.11 12.84
CA GLU A 264 -3.42 -7.54 11.78
C GLU A 264 -2.98 -6.13 12.17
N ARG A 265 -1.67 -5.90 12.22
CA ARG A 265 -1.11 -4.59 12.58
C ARG A 265 0.19 -4.31 11.86
N TYR A 266 0.35 -3.09 11.40
CA TYR A 266 1.55 -2.61 10.74
C TYR A 266 2.15 -1.45 11.50
N LYS A 267 3.43 -1.59 11.91
CA LYS A 267 4.20 -0.54 12.56
C LYS A 267 5.47 -0.27 11.79
N GLN A 268 5.80 0.99 11.64
CA GLN A 268 7.03 1.43 10.98
C GLN A 268 7.72 2.49 11.80
N TYR A 269 9.01 2.30 12.01
CA TYR A 269 9.89 3.21 12.69
C TYR A 269 10.96 3.65 11.71
N ASN A 270 11.11 4.97 11.54
CA ASN A 270 12.17 5.53 10.71
C ASN A 270 13.02 6.47 11.54
N VAL A 271 14.32 6.42 11.36
CA VAL A 271 15.27 7.38 11.89
C VAL A 271 16.22 7.79 10.78
N ARG A 272 16.35 9.09 10.56
CA ARG A 272 17.26 9.65 9.57
C ARG A 272 18.18 10.67 10.21
N ALA A 273 19.46 10.65 9.84
CA ALA A 273 20.43 11.65 10.24
C ALA A 273 21.29 12.04 9.03
N LYS A 274 21.23 13.31 8.67
CA LYS A 274 22.13 13.93 7.69
C LYS A 274 22.96 15.00 8.37
N GLY A 275 24.22 15.07 8.00
CA GLY A 275 25.09 16.12 8.49
C GLY A 275 26.22 16.40 7.53
N ASN A 276 26.59 17.67 7.41
CA ASN A 276 27.72 18.11 6.63
C ASN A 276 28.64 18.91 7.56
N ILE A 277 29.92 18.57 7.60
CA ILE A 277 30.92 19.25 8.40
C ILE A 277 32.03 19.69 7.48
N ARG A 278 32.32 20.99 7.48
CA ARG A 278 33.49 21.57 6.81
C ARG A 278 34.65 21.68 7.79
N ILE A 279 35.50 20.67 7.78
CA ILE A 279 36.66 20.60 8.68
C ILE A 279 37.74 21.60 8.24
N ARG A 280 37.90 21.72 6.91
CA ARG A 280 38.82 22.66 6.25
C ARG A 280 38.21 23.13 4.93
N PRO A 281 38.68 24.24 4.33
CA PRO A 281 38.17 24.68 3.03
C PRO A 281 38.25 23.60 1.94
N TRP A 282 39.20 22.69 2.05
CA TRP A 282 39.43 21.57 1.13
C TRP A 282 38.88 20.23 1.62
N LEU A 283 38.35 20.12 2.88
CA LEU A 283 37.86 18.87 3.47
C LEU A 283 36.45 19.04 4.00
N ARG A 284 35.51 18.35 3.39
CA ARG A 284 34.13 18.24 3.84
C ARG A 284 33.81 16.79 4.17
N LEU A 285 33.15 16.57 5.26
CA LEU A 285 32.56 15.27 5.64
C LEU A 285 31.05 15.37 5.51
N ASN A 286 30.49 14.50 4.69
CA ASN A 286 29.03 14.38 4.51
C ASN A 286 28.61 13.03 5.08
N ASN A 287 27.60 13.04 5.93
CA ASN A 287 26.97 11.84 6.48
C ASN A 287 25.50 11.79 6.09
N ASN A 288 25.01 10.64 5.65
CA ASN A 288 23.62 10.39 5.38
C ASN A 288 23.30 8.97 5.87
N MET A 289 22.57 8.88 6.96
CA MET A 289 22.14 7.64 7.58
C MET A 289 20.63 7.54 7.54
N ASP A 290 20.12 6.38 7.19
CA ASP A 290 18.72 6.03 7.23
C ASP A 290 18.57 4.66 7.87
N PHE A 291 17.66 4.55 8.81
CA PHE A 291 17.34 3.31 9.49
C PHE A 291 15.83 3.14 9.57
N THR A 292 15.34 2.03 9.06
CA THR A 292 13.91 1.70 9.04
C THR A 292 13.67 0.32 9.61
N VAL A 293 12.73 0.23 10.55
CA VAL A 293 12.23 -1.04 11.08
C VAL A 293 10.76 -1.13 10.76
N VAL A 294 10.35 -2.25 10.17
CA VAL A 294 8.95 -2.59 9.91
C VAL A 294 8.59 -3.82 10.74
N ASP A 295 7.56 -3.67 11.56
CA ASP A 295 6.95 -4.76 12.32
C ASP A 295 5.53 -4.98 11.76
N TYR A 296 5.34 -6.10 11.10
CA TYR A 296 4.05 -6.48 10.50
C TYR A 296 3.56 -7.80 11.06
N HIS A 297 2.48 -7.72 11.81
CA HIS A 297 1.75 -8.88 12.31
C HIS A 297 0.60 -9.18 11.35
N GLN A 298 0.59 -10.39 10.79
CA GLN A 298 -0.47 -10.90 9.93
C GLN A 298 -1.22 -12.01 10.66
N PRO A 299 -2.57 -12.00 10.70
CA PRO A 299 -3.33 -13.12 11.23
C PRO A 299 -3.06 -14.38 10.39
N MET A 300 -2.84 -15.47 11.08
CA MET A 300 -2.69 -16.81 10.46
C MET A 300 -4.05 -17.39 10.12
#